data_af1aaa15cd142128474d45cb9db4d2ab
#
_entry.id   af1aaa15cd142128474d45cb9db4d2ab
#
_cell.length_a   1.000
_cell.length_b   1.000
_cell.length_c   1.000
_cell.angle_alpha   90.00
_cell.angle_beta   90.00
_cell.angle_gamma   90.00
#
_symmetry.space_group_name_H-M   'P 1'
#
loop_
_entity.id
_entity.type
_entity.pdbx_description
1 polymer ?
#
loop_
_entity_poly.entity_id
_entity_poly.type
_entity_poly.pdbx_seq_one_letter_code
_entity_poly.pdbx_strand_id
1 'polypeptide(L)'
;MKRIIIVLLFLTVSISLAQTRKYSNEFLNIGVDAGALGMANAVVASSGDVNSGYWNPAGLIHLEDNQVSFMHAAYFANIANYDYLAFAMPLDEKSAIALSLIRFGVDDILDTTSLVDADGNIDYTRINLFSAADYAFTFSYSRKLPIEGLSYGVNAKVIRRVIGDFASSWGFGLDAALQYQKNNWQFGIMVRDITTTFNAWSVDDFAIGDLNGDGIPDEDQIPQIRDQELPETTEITIPKLQFGAARNFDLGKKIGLNTELDMIVRFAETNDIISSSALSITPAFGFELDYAKIVYLRGGVGNFQNIEQFDGSDNVGFQPNFGIGFQYKGIQVDYALTDIGDQSAAIYSNVFSIKVDWSVFR
;
A
#
# COMPACT_ATOMS: atom_id res chain seq x y z
N MET A 1 -9.68 24.07 -32.04
CA MET A 1 -8.39 23.55 -32.53
C MET A 1 -7.18 24.00 -31.69
N LYS A 2 -6.93 25.32 -31.44
CA LYS A 2 -5.75 25.78 -30.67
C LYS A 2 -5.67 25.18 -29.23
N ARG A 3 -6.79 24.99 -28.52
CA ARG A 3 -6.82 24.42 -27.17
C ARG A 3 -6.51 22.90 -27.15
N ILE A 4 -6.88 22.18 -28.19
CA ILE A 4 -6.59 20.73 -28.34
C ILE A 4 -5.10 20.52 -28.63
N ILE A 5 -4.48 21.42 -29.41
CA ILE A 5 -3.05 21.39 -29.73
C ILE A 5 -2.21 21.64 -28.47
N ILE A 6 -2.65 22.55 -27.56
CA ILE A 6 -1.96 22.81 -26.29
C ILE A 6 -2.02 21.60 -25.36
N VAL A 7 -3.15 20.91 -25.28
CA VAL A 7 -3.28 19.67 -24.49
C VAL A 7 -2.43 18.53 -25.06
N LEU A 8 -2.37 18.40 -26.39
CA LEU A 8 -1.48 17.44 -27.06
C LEU A 8 0.01 17.80 -26.87
N LEU A 9 0.38 19.07 -26.85
CA LEU A 9 1.76 19.51 -26.60
C LEU A 9 2.19 19.25 -25.14
N PHE A 10 1.28 19.34 -24.18
CA PHE A 10 1.56 18.97 -22.78
C PHE A 10 1.73 17.45 -22.60
N LEU A 11 1.02 16.64 -23.39
CA LEU A 11 1.18 15.17 -23.36
C LEU A 11 2.51 14.69 -23.98
N THR A 12 3.11 15.45 -24.89
CA THR A 12 4.36 15.03 -25.57
C THR A 12 5.63 15.39 -24.80
N VAL A 13 5.58 16.30 -23.81
CA VAL A 13 6.75 16.70 -23.00
C VAL A 13 7.10 15.65 -21.94
N SER A 14 6.22 14.68 -21.67
CA SER A 14 6.39 13.66 -20.61
C SER A 14 7.19 12.42 -21.05
N ILE A 15 7.74 12.33 -22.27
CA ILE A 15 8.28 11.07 -22.84
C ILE A 15 9.81 11.00 -22.83
N SER A 16 10.52 11.97 -22.25
CA SER A 16 11.99 12.05 -22.40
C SER A 16 12.77 11.97 -21.09
N LEU A 17 12.46 11.03 -20.20
CA LEU A 17 13.38 10.66 -19.14
C LEU A 17 13.43 9.12 -19.03
N ALA A 18 14.39 8.53 -19.76
CA ALA A 18 14.83 7.17 -19.50
C ALA A 18 15.72 7.18 -18.23
N GLN A 19 15.12 7.47 -17.08
CA GLN A 19 15.75 7.24 -15.78
C GLN A 19 15.44 5.80 -15.37
N THR A 20 16.41 5.14 -14.80
CA THR A 20 16.26 3.86 -14.12
C THR A 20 15.06 3.96 -13.18
N ARG A 21 14.00 3.20 -13.46
CA ARG A 21 12.75 3.27 -12.69
C ARG A 21 13.04 2.74 -11.30
N LYS A 22 13.13 3.62 -10.31
CA LYS A 22 13.16 3.23 -8.91
C LYS A 22 11.72 2.97 -8.45
N TYR A 23 11.46 1.78 -7.92
CA TYR A 23 10.24 1.49 -7.23
C TYR A 23 10.27 2.23 -5.88
N SER A 24 9.46 3.28 -5.75
CA SER A 24 9.36 4.05 -4.53
C SER A 24 8.02 3.83 -3.87
N ASN A 25 7.99 3.86 -2.52
CA ASN A 25 6.78 3.74 -1.71
C ASN A 25 6.00 2.41 -1.88
N GLU A 26 6.70 1.29 -2.18
CA GLU A 26 6.06 -0.02 -2.36
C GLU A 26 5.31 -0.53 -1.12
N PHE A 27 5.68 -0.08 0.09
CA PHE A 27 4.94 -0.38 1.30
C PHE A 27 3.46 0.09 1.24
N LEU A 28 3.14 1.10 0.41
CA LEU A 28 1.77 1.54 0.14
C LEU A 28 1.00 0.61 -0.83
N ASN A 29 1.63 -0.44 -1.33
CA ASN A 29 1.01 -1.41 -2.23
C ASN A 29 0.64 -2.72 -1.55
N ILE A 30 1.09 -2.93 -0.30
CA ILE A 30 0.84 -4.16 0.47
C ILE A 30 -0.66 -4.38 0.69
N GLY A 31 -1.39 -3.33 1.06
CA GLY A 31 -2.81 -3.42 1.39
C GLY A 31 -3.05 -3.26 2.89
N VAL A 32 -4.27 -2.94 3.26
CA VAL A 32 -4.71 -2.77 4.65
C VAL A 32 -6.04 -3.50 4.87
N ASP A 33 -6.32 -3.87 6.12
CA ASP A 33 -7.49 -4.64 6.54
C ASP A 33 -7.42 -6.14 6.16
N ALA A 34 -7.45 -6.99 7.18
CA ALA A 34 -7.42 -8.44 6.99
C ALA A 34 -8.59 -8.95 6.12
N GLY A 35 -9.75 -8.27 6.17
CA GLY A 35 -10.87 -8.58 5.30
C GLY A 35 -10.54 -8.39 3.82
N ALA A 36 -9.94 -7.27 3.46
CA ALA A 36 -9.54 -6.97 2.10
C ALA A 36 -8.39 -7.88 1.62
N LEU A 37 -7.40 -8.12 2.49
CA LEU A 37 -6.30 -9.04 2.20
C LEU A 37 -6.79 -10.47 1.98
N GLY A 38 -7.81 -10.93 2.72
CA GLY A 38 -8.47 -12.22 2.48
C GLY A 38 -9.13 -12.34 1.11
N MET A 39 -9.50 -11.22 0.48
CA MET A 39 -10.04 -11.13 -0.87
C MET A 39 -8.97 -10.83 -1.94
N ALA A 40 -7.69 -11.05 -1.64
CA ALA A 40 -6.56 -10.71 -2.51
C ALA A 40 -6.55 -9.22 -2.94
N ASN A 41 -6.97 -8.32 -2.05
CA ASN A 41 -7.04 -6.87 -2.27
C ASN A 41 -8.09 -6.44 -3.33
N ALA A 42 -8.98 -7.34 -3.75
CA ALA A 42 -10.07 -7.03 -4.68
C ALA A 42 -11.24 -6.39 -3.93
N VAL A 43 -11.16 -5.07 -3.68
CA VAL A 43 -12.13 -4.28 -2.90
C VAL A 43 -12.28 -2.82 -3.37
N VAL A 44 -11.78 -2.48 -4.54
CA VAL A 44 -11.81 -1.09 -5.06
C VAL A 44 -13.25 -0.62 -5.34
N ALA A 45 -14.13 -1.53 -5.72
CA ALA A 45 -15.55 -1.23 -5.99
C ALA A 45 -16.43 -1.38 -4.76
N SER A 46 -16.14 -2.34 -3.87
CA SER A 46 -17.02 -2.68 -2.73
C SER A 46 -16.64 -1.99 -1.42
N SER A 47 -15.47 -1.32 -1.34
CA SER A 47 -15.07 -0.62 -0.13
C SER A 47 -16.12 0.41 0.30
N GLY A 48 -16.52 0.38 1.58
CA GLY A 48 -17.61 1.21 2.10
C GLY A 48 -17.52 1.48 3.60
N ASP A 49 -16.35 1.34 4.19
CA ASP A 49 -16.07 1.52 5.61
C ASP A 49 -14.87 2.47 5.85
N VAL A 50 -14.35 2.52 7.07
CA VAL A 50 -13.19 3.36 7.44
C VAL A 50 -11.94 3.08 6.58
N ASN A 51 -11.77 1.84 6.09
CA ASN A 51 -10.62 1.44 5.28
C ASN A 51 -10.74 1.91 3.82
N SER A 52 -11.92 2.43 3.43
CA SER A 52 -12.11 3.07 2.12
C SER A 52 -11.16 4.23 1.89
N GLY A 53 -10.71 4.95 2.92
CA GLY A 53 -9.69 5.98 2.78
C GLY A 53 -8.44 5.49 2.06
N TYR A 54 -8.07 4.23 2.26
CA TYR A 54 -6.95 3.60 1.56
C TYR A 54 -7.36 2.97 0.21
N TRP A 55 -8.48 2.22 0.16
CA TRP A 55 -8.85 1.41 -1.02
C TRP A 55 -9.51 2.23 -2.12
N ASN A 56 -10.51 3.01 -1.75
CA ASN A 56 -11.25 3.92 -2.64
C ASN A 56 -11.95 4.98 -1.77
N PRO A 57 -11.38 6.19 -1.62
CA PRO A 57 -11.95 7.20 -0.72
C PRO A 57 -13.38 7.59 -1.07
N ALA A 58 -13.87 7.36 -2.31
CA ALA A 58 -15.26 7.60 -2.64
C ALA A 58 -16.24 6.72 -1.86
N GLY A 59 -15.78 5.57 -1.33
CA GLY A 59 -16.57 4.65 -0.52
C GLY A 59 -16.86 5.15 0.89
N LEU A 60 -16.12 6.12 1.42
CA LEU A 60 -16.36 6.68 2.76
C LEU A 60 -17.78 7.23 2.95
N ILE A 61 -18.48 7.59 1.88
CA ILE A 61 -19.86 8.10 1.95
C ILE A 61 -20.89 7.05 2.41
N HIS A 62 -20.49 5.79 2.48
CA HIS A 62 -21.34 4.69 2.98
C HIS A 62 -21.25 4.50 4.49
N LEU A 63 -20.37 5.25 5.16
CA LEU A 63 -20.30 5.28 6.62
C LEU A 63 -21.60 5.79 7.23
N GLU A 64 -22.17 5.03 8.17
CA GLU A 64 -23.35 5.41 8.92
C GLU A 64 -22.99 6.05 10.28
N ASP A 65 -21.83 5.68 10.86
CA ASP A 65 -21.32 6.22 12.12
C ASP A 65 -19.80 6.42 12.04
N ASN A 66 -19.21 7.01 13.05
CA ASN A 66 -17.77 7.08 13.20
C ASN A 66 -17.20 5.68 13.36
N GLN A 67 -16.13 5.40 12.68
CA GLN A 67 -15.44 4.10 12.74
C GLN A 67 -13.95 4.28 13.02
N VAL A 68 -13.39 3.31 13.74
CA VAL A 68 -11.94 3.14 13.94
C VAL A 68 -11.55 1.78 13.39
N SER A 69 -10.41 1.70 12.72
CA SER A 69 -9.79 0.44 12.27
C SER A 69 -8.35 0.37 12.74
N PHE A 70 -7.95 -0.81 13.17
CA PHE A 70 -6.56 -1.16 13.46
C PHE A 70 -6.22 -2.47 12.77
N MET A 71 -5.02 -2.56 12.19
CA MET A 71 -4.48 -3.80 11.63
C MET A 71 -3.02 -3.94 12.04
N HIS A 72 -2.63 -5.18 12.30
CA HIS A 72 -1.24 -5.60 12.50
C HIS A 72 -0.94 -6.82 11.64
N ALA A 73 0.20 -6.78 10.95
CA ALA A 73 0.72 -7.90 10.19
C ALA A 73 2.22 -8.03 10.41
N ALA A 74 2.65 -9.27 10.65
CA ALA A 74 4.04 -9.64 10.74
C ALA A 74 4.48 -10.34 9.46
N TYR A 75 5.44 -9.76 8.77
CA TYR A 75 5.97 -10.24 7.49
C TYR A 75 7.37 -10.83 7.66
N PHE A 76 7.75 -11.70 6.72
CA PHE A 76 9.10 -12.29 6.65
C PHE A 76 9.53 -12.95 7.96
N ALA A 77 8.70 -13.87 8.49
CA ALA A 77 8.94 -14.54 9.75
C ALA A 77 9.16 -13.58 10.95
N ASN A 78 8.38 -12.49 10.99
CA ASN A 78 8.41 -11.46 12.02
C ASN A 78 9.63 -10.51 11.97
N ILE A 79 10.30 -10.42 10.83
CA ILE A 79 11.38 -9.44 10.63
C ILE A 79 10.80 -8.05 10.41
N ALA A 80 9.72 -7.94 9.62
CA ALA A 80 9.07 -6.66 9.33
C ALA A 80 7.65 -6.62 9.90
N ASN A 81 7.29 -5.46 10.45
CA ASN A 81 5.97 -5.19 10.99
C ASN A 81 5.24 -4.16 10.13
N TYR A 82 3.96 -4.42 9.86
CA TYR A 82 3.08 -3.52 9.13
C TYR A 82 1.85 -3.23 9.94
N ASP A 83 1.75 -1.98 10.38
CA ASP A 83 0.68 -1.49 11.24
C ASP A 83 -0.16 -0.45 10.50
N TYR A 84 -1.46 -0.52 10.66
CA TYR A 84 -2.41 0.44 10.12
C TYR A 84 -3.38 0.90 11.20
N LEU A 85 -3.61 2.19 11.26
CA LEU A 85 -4.62 2.82 12.09
C LEU A 85 -5.44 3.78 11.24
N ALA A 86 -6.76 3.74 11.35
CA ALA A 86 -7.63 4.70 10.67
C ALA A 86 -8.81 5.10 11.54
N PHE A 87 -9.25 6.34 11.31
CA PHE A 87 -10.49 6.89 11.85
C PHE A 87 -11.26 7.56 10.71
N ALA A 88 -12.56 7.31 10.65
CA ALA A 88 -13.43 7.94 9.67
C ALA A 88 -14.74 8.38 10.33
N MET A 89 -15.31 9.46 9.80
CA MET A 89 -16.58 10.00 10.27
C MET A 89 -17.39 10.61 9.13
N PRO A 90 -18.71 10.38 9.11
CA PRO A 90 -19.61 11.15 8.26
C PRO A 90 -19.65 12.60 8.76
N LEU A 91 -19.55 13.58 7.83
CA LEU A 91 -19.72 14.99 8.17
C LEU A 91 -21.18 15.42 8.05
N ASP A 92 -21.84 14.91 7.01
CA ASP A 92 -23.25 15.11 6.72
C ASP A 92 -23.78 13.93 5.87
N GLU A 93 -25.06 13.99 5.41
CA GLU A 93 -25.68 12.93 4.60
C GLU A 93 -24.99 12.69 3.24
N LYS A 94 -24.09 13.58 2.83
CA LYS A 94 -23.46 13.58 1.49
C LYS A 94 -21.95 13.56 1.52
N SER A 95 -21.31 13.73 2.65
CA SER A 95 -19.85 13.83 2.75
C SER A 95 -19.28 13.13 3.99
N ALA A 96 -18.08 12.62 3.87
CA ALA A 96 -17.33 11.98 4.94
C ALA A 96 -15.84 12.30 4.84
N ILE A 97 -15.14 12.16 5.95
CA ILE A 97 -13.68 12.29 6.04
C ILE A 97 -13.06 11.09 6.74
N ALA A 98 -11.78 10.86 6.45
CA ALA A 98 -10.97 9.91 7.19
C ALA A 98 -9.53 10.40 7.37
N LEU A 99 -8.90 9.89 8.42
CA LEU A 99 -7.47 9.99 8.67
C LEU A 99 -6.92 8.59 8.81
N SER A 100 -5.79 8.31 8.21
CA SER A 100 -5.09 7.03 8.40
C SER A 100 -3.60 7.20 8.54
N LEU A 101 -2.99 6.22 9.21
CA LEU A 101 -1.56 6.09 9.42
C LEU A 101 -1.16 4.65 9.09
N ILE A 102 -0.15 4.52 8.25
CA ILE A 102 0.56 3.27 8.00
C ILE A 102 1.96 3.41 8.59
N ARG A 103 2.44 2.37 9.27
CA ARG A 103 3.84 2.16 9.61
C ARG A 103 4.29 0.81 9.03
N PHE A 104 5.34 0.82 8.24
CA PHE A 104 6.06 -0.38 7.84
C PHE A 104 7.48 -0.26 8.34
N GLY A 105 7.97 -1.22 9.11
CA GLY A 105 9.27 -1.08 9.74
C GLY A 105 9.96 -2.40 10.05
N VAL A 106 11.28 -2.33 10.06
CA VAL A 106 12.19 -3.36 10.54
C VAL A 106 12.96 -2.76 11.70
N ASP A 107 12.83 -3.37 12.85
CA ASP A 107 13.50 -2.94 14.07
C ASP A 107 14.71 -3.86 14.36
N ASP A 108 15.60 -3.42 15.26
CA ASP A 108 16.77 -4.18 15.73
C ASP A 108 17.77 -4.61 14.62
N ILE A 109 17.97 -3.74 13.61
CA ILE A 109 18.98 -3.97 12.57
C ILE A 109 20.38 -3.74 13.17
N LEU A 110 21.29 -4.69 12.98
CA LEU A 110 22.66 -4.58 13.46
C LEU A 110 23.44 -3.57 12.62
N ASP A 111 23.92 -2.51 13.27
CA ASP A 111 24.90 -1.61 12.69
C ASP A 111 26.31 -2.14 13.01
N THR A 112 27.03 -2.50 11.97
CA THR A 112 28.38 -3.04 12.02
C THR A 112 29.41 -2.12 11.35
N THR A 113 29.04 -0.89 11.06
CA THR A 113 29.91 0.08 10.36
C THR A 113 31.18 0.38 11.16
N SER A 114 31.09 0.45 12.48
CA SER A 114 32.19 0.68 13.42
C SER A 114 32.84 -0.59 13.97
N LEU A 115 32.52 -1.78 13.41
CA LEU A 115 32.98 -3.08 13.93
C LEU A 115 34.49 -3.25 13.89
N VAL A 116 35.15 -2.67 12.87
CA VAL A 116 36.60 -2.75 12.67
C VAL A 116 37.21 -1.41 13.08
N ASP A 117 38.17 -1.43 14.00
CA ASP A 117 38.88 -0.23 14.41
C ASP A 117 39.97 0.19 13.39
N ALA A 118 40.60 1.34 13.61
CA ALA A 118 41.66 1.89 12.73
C ALA A 118 42.90 0.98 12.63
N ASP A 119 43.10 0.08 13.61
CA ASP A 119 44.23 -0.87 13.65
C ASP A 119 43.84 -2.23 12.99
N GLY A 120 42.60 -2.37 12.49
CA GLY A 120 42.09 -3.58 11.85
C GLY A 120 41.60 -4.64 12.83
N ASN A 121 41.43 -4.33 14.13
CA ASN A 121 40.87 -5.25 15.10
C ASN A 121 39.34 -5.24 15.06
N ILE A 122 38.74 -6.40 15.31
CA ILE A 122 37.27 -6.54 15.39
C ILE A 122 36.84 -6.33 16.84
N ASP A 123 35.98 -5.31 17.06
CA ASP A 123 35.41 -4.99 18.37
C ASP A 123 33.88 -5.13 18.35
N TYR A 124 33.37 -6.26 18.80
CA TYR A 124 31.93 -6.55 18.85
C TYR A 124 31.13 -5.65 19.82
N THR A 125 31.80 -4.91 20.71
CA THR A 125 31.13 -3.96 21.62
C THR A 125 30.65 -2.71 20.92
N ARG A 126 31.12 -2.47 19.69
CA ARG A 126 30.72 -1.34 18.84
C ARG A 126 29.52 -1.61 17.97
N ILE A 127 28.93 -2.81 18.05
CA ILE A 127 27.70 -3.11 17.35
C ILE A 127 26.55 -2.34 18.00
N ASN A 128 25.90 -1.48 17.25
CA ASN A 128 24.71 -0.76 17.64
C ASN A 128 23.48 -1.35 16.94
N LEU A 129 22.29 -0.96 17.40
CA LEU A 129 21.02 -1.32 16.75
C LEU A 129 20.39 -0.06 16.19
N PHE A 130 19.79 -0.18 14.99
CA PHE A 130 18.97 0.86 14.41
C PHE A 130 17.69 0.28 13.83
N SER A 131 16.75 1.14 13.47
CA SER A 131 15.48 0.76 12.85
C SER A 131 15.33 1.48 11.51
N ALA A 132 14.70 0.81 10.54
CA ALA A 132 14.25 1.41 9.31
C ALA A 132 12.72 1.40 9.29
N ALA A 133 12.10 2.56 9.07
CA ALA A 133 10.64 2.65 9.09
C ALA A 133 10.10 3.66 8.08
N ASP A 134 9.05 3.24 7.38
CA ASP A 134 8.27 4.05 6.45
C ASP A 134 6.90 4.35 7.07
N TYR A 135 6.51 5.61 7.05
CA TYR A 135 5.23 6.10 7.56
C TYR A 135 4.45 6.78 6.44
N ALA A 136 3.14 6.57 6.39
CA ALA A 136 2.25 7.31 5.52
C ALA A 136 1.03 7.82 6.30
N PHE A 137 0.87 9.13 6.32
CA PHE A 137 -0.31 9.82 6.84
C PHE A 137 -1.21 10.19 5.67
N THR A 138 -2.48 9.77 5.72
CA THR A 138 -3.43 10.07 4.65
C THR A 138 -4.66 10.77 5.23
N PHE A 139 -4.99 11.91 4.64
CA PHE A 139 -6.28 12.57 4.82
C PHE A 139 -7.16 12.26 3.62
N SER A 140 -8.38 11.81 3.86
CA SER A 140 -9.36 11.43 2.85
C SER A 140 -10.63 12.27 2.97
N TYR A 141 -11.19 12.66 1.83
CA TYR A 141 -12.49 13.32 1.74
C TYR A 141 -13.34 12.65 0.67
N SER A 142 -14.61 12.49 0.95
CA SER A 142 -15.59 11.86 0.04
C SER A 142 -16.87 12.68 -0.04
N ARG A 143 -17.53 12.67 -1.22
CA ARG A 143 -18.82 13.31 -1.40
C ARG A 143 -19.66 12.64 -2.47
N LYS A 144 -20.99 12.56 -2.22
CA LYS A 144 -22.00 12.16 -3.21
C LYS A 144 -22.13 13.21 -4.32
N LEU A 145 -22.16 12.76 -5.57
CA LEU A 145 -22.47 13.61 -6.73
C LEU A 145 -23.99 13.71 -6.96
N PRO A 146 -24.45 14.70 -7.77
CA PRO A 146 -25.89 14.83 -8.11
C PRO A 146 -26.46 13.68 -8.97
N ILE A 147 -25.67 12.66 -9.26
CA ILE A 147 -26.06 11.44 -9.99
C ILE A 147 -26.26 10.35 -8.95
N GLU A 148 -27.45 9.74 -8.96
CA GLU A 148 -27.79 8.67 -8.02
C GLU A 148 -26.76 7.53 -8.06
N GLY A 149 -26.25 7.14 -6.89
CA GLY A 149 -25.29 6.08 -6.73
C GLY A 149 -23.83 6.47 -7.06
N LEU A 150 -23.56 7.70 -7.51
CA LEU A 150 -22.21 8.15 -7.83
C LEU A 150 -21.62 9.02 -6.73
N SER A 151 -20.40 8.68 -6.30
CA SER A 151 -19.59 9.44 -5.36
C SER A 151 -18.17 9.65 -5.87
N TYR A 152 -17.50 10.66 -5.36
CA TYR A 152 -16.07 10.86 -5.56
C TYR A 152 -15.33 10.95 -4.24
N GLY A 153 -14.04 10.66 -4.27
CA GLY A 153 -13.16 10.82 -3.14
C GLY A 153 -11.78 11.29 -3.56
N VAL A 154 -11.09 11.93 -2.64
CA VAL A 154 -9.71 12.40 -2.83
C VAL A 154 -8.89 12.11 -1.57
N ASN A 155 -7.60 11.83 -1.77
CA ASN A 155 -6.62 11.68 -0.70
C ASN A 155 -5.50 12.71 -0.86
N ALA A 156 -5.01 13.18 0.28
CA ALA A 156 -3.73 13.87 0.41
C ALA A 156 -2.84 13.04 1.32
N LYS A 157 -1.65 12.68 0.84
CA LYS A 157 -0.68 11.81 1.55
C LYS A 157 0.58 12.57 1.91
N VAL A 158 1.06 12.34 3.12
CA VAL A 158 2.40 12.75 3.58
C VAL A 158 3.15 11.49 3.95
N ILE A 159 4.32 11.31 3.36
CA ILE A 159 5.16 10.15 3.57
C ILE A 159 6.41 10.59 4.31
N ARG A 160 6.80 9.82 5.32
CA ARG A 160 8.04 9.99 6.06
C ARG A 160 8.77 8.66 6.07
N ARG A 161 10.01 8.64 5.58
CA ARG A 161 10.85 7.44 5.61
C ARG A 161 12.10 7.74 6.42
N VAL A 162 12.54 6.78 7.23
CA VAL A 162 13.68 6.93 8.14
C VAL A 162 14.50 5.64 8.10
N ILE A 163 15.80 5.77 7.98
CA ILE A 163 16.76 4.67 8.01
C ILE A 163 17.80 5.02 9.09
N GLY A 164 17.54 4.63 10.34
CA GLY A 164 18.36 4.99 11.47
C GLY A 164 18.63 6.49 11.51
N ASP A 165 19.86 6.84 11.82
CA ASP A 165 20.38 8.21 11.76
C ASP A 165 21.00 8.52 10.38
N PHE A 166 21.09 7.53 9.48
CA PHE A 166 21.79 7.64 8.20
C PHE A 166 21.05 8.47 7.16
N ALA A 167 19.74 8.28 7.03
CA ALA A 167 18.96 8.96 6.00
C ALA A 167 17.50 9.10 6.38
N SER A 168 16.87 10.12 5.83
CA SER A 168 15.43 10.30 5.97
C SER A 168 14.83 11.02 4.77
N SER A 169 13.54 10.78 4.50
CA SER A 169 12.85 11.51 3.43
C SER A 169 11.47 11.98 3.83
N TRP A 170 11.02 13.01 3.11
CA TRP A 170 9.63 13.45 3.10
C TRP A 170 9.07 13.35 1.70
N GLY A 171 7.83 12.86 1.61
CA GLY A 171 7.10 12.72 0.35
C GLY A 171 5.69 13.24 0.45
N PHE A 172 5.13 13.62 -0.71
CA PHE A 172 3.75 14.09 -0.84
C PHE A 172 3.10 13.49 -2.07
N GLY A 173 1.83 13.13 -1.96
CA GLY A 173 1.07 12.56 -3.05
C GLY A 173 -0.42 12.85 -2.94
N LEU A 174 -1.11 12.80 -4.08
CA LEU A 174 -2.55 12.95 -4.17
C LEU A 174 -3.15 11.75 -4.89
N ASP A 175 -4.33 11.32 -4.45
CA ASP A 175 -5.15 10.32 -5.14
C ASP A 175 -6.54 10.89 -5.44
N ALA A 176 -7.21 10.34 -6.45
CA ALA A 176 -8.62 10.60 -6.69
C ALA A 176 -9.35 9.32 -7.06
N ALA A 177 -10.63 9.26 -6.70
CA ALA A 177 -11.43 8.07 -6.89
C ALA A 177 -12.89 8.42 -7.22
N LEU A 178 -13.53 7.46 -7.88
CA LEU A 178 -14.95 7.43 -8.13
C LEU A 178 -15.50 6.07 -7.72
N GLN A 179 -16.72 6.07 -7.19
CA GLN A 179 -17.48 4.84 -6.94
C GLN A 179 -18.90 5.03 -7.44
N TYR A 180 -19.41 4.01 -8.12
CA TYR A 180 -20.77 3.99 -8.63
C TYR A 180 -21.49 2.73 -8.18
N GLN A 181 -22.61 2.90 -7.49
CA GLN A 181 -23.44 1.80 -7.03
C GLN A 181 -24.84 1.87 -7.65
N LYS A 182 -25.28 0.78 -8.25
CA LYS A 182 -26.65 0.65 -8.78
C LYS A 182 -27.14 -0.77 -8.65
N ASN A 183 -28.27 -0.93 -7.96
CA ASN A 183 -28.83 -2.23 -7.59
C ASN A 183 -27.76 -3.07 -6.85
N ASN A 184 -27.46 -4.27 -7.37
CA ASN A 184 -26.48 -5.18 -6.79
C ASN A 184 -25.09 -5.03 -7.42
N TRP A 185 -24.85 -4.05 -8.29
CA TRP A 185 -23.56 -3.78 -8.92
C TRP A 185 -22.88 -2.60 -8.28
N GLN A 186 -21.57 -2.72 -8.11
CA GLN A 186 -20.69 -1.67 -7.65
C GLN A 186 -19.50 -1.57 -8.62
N PHE A 187 -19.10 -0.37 -8.93
CA PHE A 187 -17.94 -0.08 -9.78
C PHE A 187 -17.06 0.94 -9.08
N GLY A 188 -15.77 0.70 -9.10
CA GLY A 188 -14.77 1.58 -8.52
C GLY A 188 -13.69 1.95 -9.53
N ILE A 189 -13.25 3.19 -9.47
CA ILE A 189 -12.05 3.66 -10.17
C ILE A 189 -11.23 4.45 -9.17
N MET A 190 -9.94 4.15 -9.07
CA MET A 190 -9.00 4.91 -8.27
C MET A 190 -7.74 5.20 -9.07
N VAL A 191 -7.33 6.45 -9.08
CA VAL A 191 -6.05 6.91 -9.59
C VAL A 191 -5.18 7.24 -8.39
N ARG A 192 -4.16 6.43 -8.15
CA ARG A 192 -3.17 6.69 -7.10
C ARG A 192 -2.01 7.49 -7.66
N ASP A 193 -1.47 8.35 -6.81
CA ASP A 193 -0.27 9.16 -7.11
C ASP A 193 -0.43 10.03 -8.36
N ILE A 194 -1.60 10.69 -8.53
CA ILE A 194 -1.95 11.51 -9.73
C ILE A 194 -0.91 12.57 -10.04
N THR A 195 -0.33 13.17 -8.99
CA THR A 195 0.69 14.22 -9.12
C THR A 195 2.11 13.68 -9.23
N THR A 196 2.27 12.34 -9.37
CA THR A 196 3.50 11.64 -8.99
C THR A 196 3.86 11.91 -7.52
N THR A 197 3.93 10.88 -6.70
CA THR A 197 4.41 11.05 -5.33
C THR A 197 5.92 11.15 -5.38
N PHE A 198 6.48 12.24 -4.87
CA PHE A 198 7.91 12.40 -4.77
C PHE A 198 8.37 12.24 -3.33
N ASN A 199 9.57 11.70 -3.13
CA ASN A 199 10.27 11.67 -1.85
C ASN A 199 11.58 12.42 -2.01
N ALA A 200 11.79 13.40 -1.13
CA ALA A 200 13.05 14.15 -1.05
C ALA A 200 13.87 13.57 0.12
N TRP A 201 15.01 12.99 -0.20
CA TRP A 201 15.93 12.39 0.75
C TRP A 201 16.94 13.42 1.28
N SER A 202 17.21 13.31 2.58
CA SER A 202 18.35 13.94 3.26
C SER A 202 19.18 12.80 3.84
N VAL A 203 20.45 12.79 3.47
CA VAL A 203 21.44 11.82 3.94
C VAL A 203 22.31 12.54 4.97
N ASP A 204 22.63 11.87 6.08
CA ASP A 204 23.58 12.38 7.06
C ASP A 204 24.98 11.89 6.68
N ASP A 205 25.78 12.79 6.09
CA ASP A 205 27.14 12.50 5.63
C ASP A 205 28.06 12.15 6.81
N PHE A 206 27.77 12.65 8.03
CA PHE A 206 28.51 12.31 9.24
C PHE A 206 28.26 10.88 9.70
N ALA A 207 27.01 10.43 9.69
CA ALA A 207 26.65 9.08 10.10
C ALA A 207 27.21 8.00 9.16
N ILE A 208 27.53 8.35 7.92
CA ILE A 208 28.11 7.44 6.91
C ILE A 208 29.63 7.54 6.87
N GLY A 209 30.20 8.69 7.21
CA GLY A 209 31.62 9.00 7.03
C GLY A 209 32.49 8.90 8.28
N ASP A 210 31.91 8.86 9.47
CA ASP A 210 32.64 8.72 10.75
C ASP A 210 32.75 7.23 11.14
N LEU A 211 33.71 6.55 10.53
CA LEU A 211 33.91 5.09 10.76
C LEU A 211 34.62 4.79 12.10
N ASN A 212 35.29 5.79 12.69
CA ASN A 212 36.01 5.61 13.95
C ASN A 212 35.27 6.16 15.18
N GLY A 213 34.19 6.95 14.98
CA GLY A 213 33.35 7.49 16.04
C GLY A 213 33.96 8.67 16.78
N ASP A 214 34.90 9.41 16.16
CA ASP A 214 35.55 10.58 16.76
C ASP A 214 34.81 11.92 16.44
N GLY A 215 33.72 11.84 15.68
CA GLY A 215 32.93 13.00 15.27
C GLY A 215 33.54 13.79 14.09
N ILE A 216 34.48 13.20 13.37
CA ILE A 216 35.08 13.78 12.16
C ILE A 216 34.96 12.78 11.02
N PRO A 217 34.33 13.13 9.87
CA PRO A 217 34.28 12.24 8.73
C PRO A 217 35.68 11.82 8.26
N ASP A 218 35.89 10.51 8.12
CA ASP A 218 37.14 9.94 7.62
C ASP A 218 37.22 10.08 6.10
N GLU A 219 37.42 11.30 5.59
CA GLU A 219 37.46 11.60 4.15
C GLU A 219 38.49 10.75 3.39
N ASP A 220 39.57 10.30 4.05
CA ASP A 220 40.64 9.50 3.45
C ASP A 220 40.30 8.00 3.35
N GLN A 221 39.30 7.50 4.10
CA GLN A 221 38.88 6.10 4.09
C GLN A 221 37.64 5.81 3.23
N ILE A 222 37.04 6.83 2.65
CA ILE A 222 35.88 6.74 1.72
C ILE A 222 36.28 6.34 0.26
N PRO A 223 37.49 5.96 -0.15
CA PRO A 223 37.79 5.59 -1.55
C PRO A 223 36.98 4.40 -2.04
N GLN A 224 36.54 3.51 -1.13
CA GLN A 224 35.73 2.34 -1.53
C GLN A 224 34.23 2.62 -1.64
N ILE A 225 33.76 3.71 -1.03
CA ILE A 225 32.38 4.19 -1.14
C ILE A 225 32.25 5.19 -2.31
N ARG A 226 33.32 5.78 -2.79
CA ARG A 226 33.34 6.75 -3.90
C ARG A 226 32.90 6.20 -5.25
N ASP A 227 32.91 4.90 -5.46
CA ASP A 227 32.35 4.25 -6.65
C ASP A 227 30.85 3.93 -6.52
N GLN A 228 30.25 4.16 -5.34
CA GLN A 228 28.82 4.14 -5.16
C GLN A 228 28.28 5.56 -5.33
N GLU A 229 27.54 5.79 -6.41
CA GLU A 229 26.75 7.02 -6.53
C GLU A 229 25.86 7.14 -5.30
N LEU A 230 25.96 8.27 -4.60
CA LEU A 230 25.01 8.61 -3.53
C LEU A 230 23.60 8.43 -4.07
N PRO A 231 22.67 7.85 -3.30
CA PRO A 231 21.31 7.67 -3.76
C PRO A 231 20.77 9.03 -4.24
N GLU A 232 20.12 9.02 -5.42
CA GLU A 232 19.47 10.22 -5.93
C GLU A 232 18.61 10.84 -4.84
N THR A 233 18.78 12.14 -4.61
CA THR A 233 18.07 12.86 -3.54
C THR A 233 16.56 12.94 -3.74
N THR A 234 16.05 12.50 -4.90
CA THR A 234 14.63 12.53 -5.23
C THR A 234 14.19 11.21 -5.85
N GLU A 235 13.18 10.57 -5.25
CA GLU A 235 12.49 9.41 -5.79
C GLU A 235 11.08 9.78 -6.24
N ILE A 236 10.60 9.17 -7.31
CA ILE A 236 9.29 9.44 -7.90
C ILE A 236 8.48 8.13 -7.99
N THR A 237 7.26 8.15 -7.48
CA THR A 237 6.28 7.07 -7.67
C THR A 237 5.39 7.38 -8.85
N ILE A 238 5.36 6.49 -9.85
CA ILE A 238 4.55 6.67 -11.07
C ILE A 238 3.08 6.45 -10.74
N PRO A 239 2.15 7.26 -11.31
CA PRO A 239 0.72 7.05 -11.17
C PRO A 239 0.29 5.64 -11.58
N LYS A 240 -0.69 5.09 -10.87
CA LYS A 240 -1.34 3.83 -11.22
C LYS A 240 -2.85 3.98 -11.19
N LEU A 241 -3.52 3.21 -12.03
CA LEU A 241 -4.96 3.21 -12.18
C LEU A 241 -5.52 1.87 -11.69
N GLN A 242 -6.57 1.92 -10.89
CA GLN A 242 -7.25 0.73 -10.36
C GLN A 242 -8.71 0.79 -10.79
N PHE A 243 -9.21 -0.34 -11.30
CA PHE A 243 -10.60 -0.53 -11.67
C PHE A 243 -11.15 -1.71 -10.88
N GLY A 244 -12.33 -1.56 -10.31
CA GLY A 244 -13.04 -2.61 -9.64
C GLY A 244 -14.46 -2.77 -10.16
N ALA A 245 -14.95 -4.01 -10.20
CA ALA A 245 -16.34 -4.35 -10.47
C ALA A 245 -16.80 -5.44 -9.50
N ALA A 246 -17.78 -5.11 -8.67
CA ALA A 246 -18.31 -6.02 -7.67
C ALA A 246 -19.80 -6.28 -7.89
N ARG A 247 -20.24 -7.44 -7.44
CA ARG A 247 -21.65 -7.82 -7.45
C ARG A 247 -22.05 -8.56 -6.18
N ASN A 248 -23.14 -8.08 -5.58
CA ASN A 248 -23.77 -8.71 -4.44
C ASN A 248 -24.88 -9.67 -4.87
N PHE A 249 -24.93 -10.85 -4.24
CA PHE A 249 -25.93 -11.87 -4.46
C PHE A 249 -26.55 -12.26 -3.11
N ASP A 250 -27.87 -12.24 -3.06
CA ASP A 250 -28.64 -12.76 -1.93
C ASP A 250 -28.92 -14.26 -2.18
N LEU A 251 -28.16 -15.14 -1.54
CA LEU A 251 -28.29 -16.60 -1.69
C LEU A 251 -29.39 -17.18 -0.77
N GLY A 252 -30.06 -16.34 0.02
CA GLY A 252 -31.12 -16.72 0.94
C GLY A 252 -31.36 -15.61 1.97
N LYS A 253 -32.21 -15.92 2.99
CA LYS A 253 -32.58 -14.90 4.00
C LYS A 253 -31.40 -14.42 4.90
N LYS A 254 -30.33 -15.21 4.95
CA LYS A 254 -29.21 -14.97 5.86
C LYS A 254 -27.83 -15.15 5.22
N ILE A 255 -27.78 -15.44 3.94
CA ILE A 255 -26.52 -15.72 3.24
C ILE A 255 -26.37 -14.69 2.13
N GLY A 256 -25.35 -13.86 2.23
CA GLY A 256 -24.89 -12.96 1.20
C GLY A 256 -23.61 -13.47 0.56
N LEU A 257 -23.41 -13.16 -0.70
CA LEU A 257 -22.17 -13.39 -1.42
C LEU A 257 -21.80 -12.10 -2.17
N ASN A 258 -20.66 -11.54 -1.87
CA ASN A 258 -20.04 -10.51 -2.68
C ASN A 258 -18.91 -11.13 -3.53
N THR A 259 -18.84 -10.75 -4.79
CA THR A 259 -17.72 -11.12 -5.68
C THR A 259 -17.18 -9.87 -6.33
N GLU A 260 -15.86 -9.76 -6.43
CA GLU A 260 -15.21 -8.59 -7.02
C GLU A 260 -14.04 -9.00 -7.91
N LEU A 261 -13.91 -8.29 -9.02
CA LEU A 261 -12.79 -8.35 -9.94
C LEU A 261 -12.15 -6.97 -10.02
N ASP A 262 -10.89 -6.91 -9.66
CA ASP A 262 -10.08 -5.70 -9.75
C ASP A 262 -8.97 -5.84 -10.79
N MET A 263 -8.60 -4.72 -11.40
CA MET A 263 -7.46 -4.61 -12.31
C MET A 263 -6.62 -3.39 -11.92
N ILE A 264 -5.35 -3.62 -11.68
CA ILE A 264 -4.37 -2.56 -11.42
C ILE A 264 -3.54 -2.37 -12.68
N VAL A 265 -3.59 -1.18 -13.26
CA VAL A 265 -2.81 -0.78 -14.44
C VAL A 265 -1.64 0.09 -13.98
N ARG A 266 -0.43 -0.34 -14.30
CA ARG A 266 0.82 0.40 -14.10
C ARG A 266 1.38 0.82 -15.44
N PHE A 267 1.87 2.04 -15.57
CA PHE A 267 2.49 2.56 -16.79
C PHE A 267 3.99 2.24 -16.81
N ALA A 268 4.29 0.98 -16.62
CA ALA A 268 5.63 0.41 -16.59
C ALA A 268 5.59 -1.05 -17.02
N GLU A 269 6.70 -1.55 -17.55
CA GLU A 269 6.93 -2.98 -17.70
C GLU A 269 7.20 -3.61 -16.34
N THR A 270 6.54 -4.73 -16.04
CA THR A 270 6.68 -5.49 -14.79
C THR A 270 6.69 -6.98 -15.12
N ASN A 271 6.83 -7.83 -14.10
CA ASN A 271 6.72 -9.29 -14.25
C ASN A 271 5.27 -9.80 -14.28
N ASP A 272 4.27 -8.90 -14.34
CA ASP A 272 2.86 -9.29 -14.43
C ASP A 272 2.60 -10.11 -15.71
N ILE A 273 1.65 -11.05 -15.65
CA ILE A 273 1.28 -11.91 -16.81
C ILE A 273 0.82 -11.12 -18.04
N ILE A 274 0.30 -9.92 -17.81
CA ILE A 274 -0.07 -8.97 -18.88
C ILE A 274 0.87 -7.79 -18.75
N SER A 275 1.99 -7.82 -19.48
CA SER A 275 2.99 -6.78 -19.43
C SER A 275 3.52 -6.46 -20.83
N SER A 276 3.81 -5.17 -21.04
CA SER A 276 4.46 -4.63 -22.24
C SER A 276 5.39 -3.49 -21.83
N SER A 277 6.21 -3.01 -22.76
CA SER A 277 7.10 -1.86 -22.51
C SER A 277 6.37 -0.57 -22.07
N ALA A 278 5.07 -0.46 -22.36
CA ALA A 278 4.28 0.75 -22.06
C ALA A 278 3.40 0.62 -20.82
N LEU A 279 2.88 -0.57 -20.53
CA LEU A 279 1.95 -0.81 -19.43
C LEU A 279 1.93 -2.28 -19.01
N SER A 280 1.57 -2.50 -17.74
CA SER A 280 1.25 -3.81 -17.19
C SER A 280 -0.10 -3.79 -16.46
N ILE A 281 -0.74 -4.96 -16.38
CA ILE A 281 -2.04 -5.15 -15.73
C ILE A 281 -1.95 -6.33 -14.77
N THR A 282 -2.28 -6.07 -13.51
CA THR A 282 -2.40 -7.09 -12.46
C THR A 282 -3.88 -7.31 -12.14
N PRO A 283 -4.49 -8.43 -12.54
CA PRO A 283 -5.84 -8.77 -12.13
C PRO A 283 -5.85 -9.35 -10.71
N ALA A 284 -6.95 -9.14 -9.98
CA ALA A 284 -7.26 -9.78 -8.72
C ALA A 284 -8.74 -10.15 -8.68
N PHE A 285 -9.05 -11.30 -8.13
CA PHE A 285 -10.42 -11.75 -7.91
C PHE A 285 -10.62 -12.12 -6.45
N GLY A 286 -11.69 -11.61 -5.84
CA GLY A 286 -12.08 -11.88 -4.48
C GLY A 286 -13.55 -12.26 -4.34
N PHE A 287 -13.86 -13.00 -3.29
CA PHE A 287 -15.22 -13.24 -2.86
C PHE A 287 -15.33 -13.18 -1.33
N GLU A 288 -16.48 -12.74 -0.86
CA GLU A 288 -16.88 -12.75 0.54
C GLU A 288 -18.24 -13.43 0.66
N LEU A 289 -18.29 -14.49 1.44
CA LEU A 289 -19.52 -15.17 1.83
C LEU A 289 -19.86 -14.78 3.27
N ASP A 290 -21.00 -14.16 3.49
CA ASP A 290 -21.47 -13.83 4.83
C ASP A 290 -22.65 -14.69 5.28
N TYR A 291 -22.70 -14.98 6.58
CA TYR A 291 -23.86 -15.54 7.25
C TYR A 291 -24.44 -14.53 8.24
N ALA A 292 -25.61 -14.01 7.91
CA ALA A 292 -26.36 -13.04 8.71
C ALA A 292 -25.58 -11.74 9.02
N LYS A 293 -24.56 -11.41 8.23
CA LYS A 293 -23.59 -10.33 8.48
C LYS A 293 -22.91 -10.44 9.85
N ILE A 294 -22.71 -11.68 10.33
CA ILE A 294 -22.06 -11.97 11.60
C ILE A 294 -20.75 -12.72 11.36
N VAL A 295 -20.76 -13.72 10.50
CA VAL A 295 -19.60 -14.52 10.16
C VAL A 295 -19.29 -14.35 8.69
N TYR A 296 -18.03 -14.13 8.38
CA TYR A 296 -17.52 -13.90 7.04
C TYR A 296 -16.45 -14.93 6.69
N LEU A 297 -16.59 -15.51 5.50
CA LEU A 297 -15.56 -16.35 4.88
C LEU A 297 -15.12 -15.66 3.59
N ARG A 298 -13.84 -15.44 3.44
CA ARG A 298 -13.27 -14.75 2.29
C ARG A 298 -12.22 -15.60 1.59
N GLY A 299 -12.15 -15.42 0.28
CA GLY A 299 -11.11 -16.02 -0.52
C GLY A 299 -10.82 -15.15 -1.72
N GLY A 300 -9.59 -15.21 -2.18
CA GLY A 300 -9.18 -14.43 -3.34
C GLY A 300 -7.91 -14.97 -3.97
N VAL A 301 -7.66 -14.54 -5.19
CA VAL A 301 -6.45 -14.86 -5.95
C VAL A 301 -6.02 -13.61 -6.71
N GLY A 302 -4.73 -13.30 -6.65
CA GLY A 302 -4.15 -12.14 -7.31
C GLY A 302 -2.65 -12.34 -7.54
N ASN A 303 -1.95 -11.24 -7.81
CA ASN A 303 -0.51 -11.22 -7.99
C ASN A 303 -0.01 -12.27 -9.00
N PHE A 304 -0.63 -12.29 -10.18
CA PHE A 304 -0.24 -13.19 -11.27
C PHE A 304 1.02 -12.68 -11.94
N GLN A 305 2.12 -13.43 -11.81
CA GLN A 305 3.45 -13.03 -12.32
C GLN A 305 4.09 -14.11 -13.18
N ASN A 306 4.86 -13.68 -14.17
CA ASN A 306 5.76 -14.55 -14.91
C ASN A 306 7.07 -14.69 -14.12
N ILE A 307 7.44 -15.91 -13.81
CA ILE A 307 8.61 -16.26 -13.02
C ILE A 307 9.55 -17.06 -13.91
N GLU A 308 10.68 -16.46 -14.27
CA GLU A 308 11.73 -17.13 -15.02
C GLU A 308 12.39 -18.19 -14.14
N GLN A 309 12.41 -19.44 -14.60
CA GLN A 309 13.04 -20.57 -13.92
C GLN A 309 14.53 -20.63 -14.28
N PHE A 310 15.32 -21.34 -13.47
CA PHE A 310 16.76 -21.54 -13.73
C PHE A 310 17.09 -22.22 -15.07
N ASP A 311 16.13 -22.93 -15.67
CA ASP A 311 16.27 -23.59 -16.96
C ASP A 311 15.89 -22.67 -18.16
N GLY A 312 15.53 -21.40 -17.86
CA GLY A 312 15.10 -20.42 -18.87
C GLY A 312 13.64 -20.58 -19.32
N SER A 313 12.85 -21.43 -18.65
CA SER A 313 11.40 -21.51 -18.88
C SER A 313 10.63 -20.52 -17.99
N ASP A 314 9.51 -19.98 -18.51
CA ASP A 314 8.61 -19.16 -17.74
C ASP A 314 7.55 -20.02 -17.04
N ASN A 315 7.29 -19.73 -15.76
CA ASN A 315 6.19 -20.29 -15.01
C ASN A 315 5.29 -19.16 -14.51
N VAL A 316 3.97 -19.41 -14.45
CA VAL A 316 3.02 -18.44 -13.91
C VAL A 316 2.83 -18.68 -12.41
N GLY A 317 3.28 -17.73 -11.61
CA GLY A 317 2.98 -17.68 -10.19
C GLY A 317 1.67 -16.93 -9.96
N PHE A 318 0.97 -17.27 -8.89
CA PHE A 318 -0.19 -16.54 -8.38
C PHE A 318 -0.29 -16.67 -6.88
N GLN A 319 -0.99 -15.75 -6.24
CA GLN A 319 -1.08 -15.66 -4.78
C GLN A 319 -2.52 -15.93 -4.32
N PRO A 320 -2.80 -17.10 -3.70
CA PRO A 320 -4.06 -17.35 -3.03
C PRO A 320 -4.09 -16.67 -1.65
N ASN A 321 -5.27 -16.16 -1.28
CA ASN A 321 -5.52 -15.53 0.00
C ASN A 321 -6.82 -16.08 0.61
N PHE A 322 -6.85 -16.21 1.94
CA PHE A 322 -8.01 -16.68 2.68
C PHE A 322 -8.24 -15.80 3.90
N GLY A 323 -9.50 -15.54 4.23
CA GLY A 323 -9.87 -14.73 5.38
C GLY A 323 -11.10 -15.27 6.09
N ILE A 324 -11.15 -15.02 7.39
CA ILE A 324 -12.35 -15.22 8.22
C ILE A 324 -12.62 -13.94 8.99
N GLY A 325 -13.90 -13.65 9.22
CA GLY A 325 -14.33 -12.48 9.98
C GLY A 325 -15.49 -12.80 10.90
N PHE A 326 -15.56 -12.06 11.98
CA PHE A 326 -16.67 -12.09 12.92
C PHE A 326 -17.07 -10.67 13.29
N GLN A 327 -18.36 -10.36 13.11
CA GLN A 327 -18.92 -9.05 13.45
C GLN A 327 -20.05 -9.22 14.47
N TYR A 328 -19.98 -8.47 15.56
CA TYR A 328 -21.02 -8.45 16.57
C TYR A 328 -21.13 -7.07 17.23
N LYS A 329 -22.34 -6.49 17.19
CA LYS A 329 -22.67 -5.22 17.84
C LYS A 329 -21.69 -4.09 17.50
N GLY A 330 -21.33 -3.93 16.22
CA GLY A 330 -20.46 -2.86 15.77
C GLY A 330 -18.95 -3.09 16.00
N ILE A 331 -18.56 -4.26 16.50
CA ILE A 331 -17.17 -4.71 16.54
C ILE A 331 -16.98 -5.82 15.51
N GLN A 332 -16.04 -5.65 14.63
CA GLN A 332 -15.64 -6.65 13.64
C GLN A 332 -14.17 -7.02 13.85
N VAL A 333 -13.88 -8.30 13.87
CA VAL A 333 -12.52 -8.86 13.95
C VAL A 333 -12.31 -9.74 12.74
N ASP A 334 -11.26 -9.49 12.00
CA ASP A 334 -10.90 -10.23 10.81
C ASP A 334 -9.48 -10.80 10.94
N TYR A 335 -9.30 -11.97 10.35
CA TYR A 335 -8.02 -12.64 10.21
C TYR A 335 -7.82 -13.07 8.77
N ALA A 336 -6.64 -12.86 8.23
CA ALA A 336 -6.26 -13.33 6.91
C ALA A 336 -4.93 -14.08 6.91
N LEU A 337 -4.89 -15.11 6.08
CA LEU A 337 -3.69 -15.78 5.63
C LEU A 337 -3.40 -15.29 4.22
N THR A 338 -2.26 -14.67 4.02
CA THR A 338 -1.85 -14.13 2.73
C THR A 338 -0.40 -14.51 2.47
N ASP A 339 -0.14 -14.87 1.22
CA ASP A 339 1.23 -15.12 0.75
C ASP A 339 1.71 -13.84 0.10
N ILE A 340 2.37 -12.98 0.85
CA ILE A 340 2.91 -11.74 0.33
C ILE A 340 4.33 -12.02 -0.14
N GLY A 341 4.44 -12.28 -1.43
CA GLY A 341 5.60 -11.95 -2.20
C GLY A 341 6.80 -12.83 -2.06
N ASP A 342 6.72 -14.13 -1.82
CA ASP A 342 7.79 -14.98 -2.29
C ASP A 342 7.46 -16.47 -2.28
N GLN A 343 8.06 -17.18 -3.25
CA GLN A 343 8.19 -18.63 -3.29
C GLN A 343 9.15 -19.19 -2.22
N SER A 344 9.56 -18.40 -1.24
CA SER A 344 10.42 -18.81 -0.14
C SER A 344 9.64 -19.59 0.91
N ALA A 345 10.34 -20.36 1.73
CA ALA A 345 9.80 -21.34 2.69
C ALA A 345 8.90 -20.76 3.81
N ALA A 346 8.71 -19.47 3.91
CA ALA A 346 7.76 -18.82 4.82
C ALA A 346 6.41 -18.63 4.12
N ILE A 347 5.57 -19.63 4.24
CA ILE A 347 4.44 -19.89 3.35
C ILE A 347 3.30 -18.86 3.47
N TYR A 348 3.08 -18.23 4.65
CA TYR A 348 1.94 -17.32 4.85
C TYR A 348 2.27 -16.22 5.84
N SER A 349 1.80 -15.01 5.53
CA SER A 349 1.76 -13.93 6.50
C SER A 349 0.42 -13.93 7.24
N ASN A 350 0.48 -13.68 8.56
CA ASN A 350 -0.68 -13.60 9.41
C ASN A 350 -1.09 -12.14 9.58
N VAL A 351 -2.33 -11.81 9.24
CA VAL A 351 -2.85 -10.46 9.35
C VAL A 351 -4.09 -10.46 10.24
N PHE A 352 -4.10 -9.55 11.20
CA PHE A 352 -5.24 -9.32 12.09
C PHE A 352 -5.72 -7.90 11.95
N SER A 353 -7.05 -7.72 11.86
CA SER A 353 -7.64 -6.39 11.94
C SER A 353 -8.86 -6.36 12.84
N ILE A 354 -9.11 -5.19 13.41
CA ILE A 354 -10.30 -4.90 14.20
C ILE A 354 -10.89 -3.57 13.72
N LYS A 355 -12.21 -3.58 13.49
CA LYS A 355 -13.02 -2.39 13.21
C LYS A 355 -14.04 -2.20 14.32
N VAL A 356 -14.25 -0.96 14.72
CA VAL A 356 -15.18 -0.60 15.79
C VAL A 356 -16.02 0.58 15.36
N ASP A 357 -17.34 0.40 15.36
CA ASP A 357 -18.30 1.47 15.22
C ASP A 357 -18.40 2.25 16.54
N TRP A 358 -18.34 3.57 16.49
CA TRP A 358 -18.37 4.39 17.71
C TRP A 358 -19.68 4.27 18.51
N SER A 359 -20.77 3.85 17.85
CA SER A 359 -22.07 3.57 18.49
C SER A 359 -22.00 2.51 19.58
N VAL A 360 -20.98 1.65 19.56
CA VAL A 360 -20.73 0.63 20.62
C VAL A 360 -20.53 1.27 22.00
N PHE A 361 -20.05 2.52 22.03
CA PHE A 361 -19.75 3.26 23.27
C PHE A 361 -20.88 4.20 23.71
N ARG A 362 -22.01 4.22 23.01
CA ARG A 362 -23.23 4.95 23.33
C ARG A 362 -24.29 4.00 23.86
#